data_af5344c96332c67b335e65d68188adfa
#
_entry.id   af5344c96332c67b335e65d68188adfa
#
_cell.length_a   1.000
_cell.length_b   1.000
_cell.length_c   1.000
_cell.angle_alpha   90.00
_cell.angle_beta   90.00
_cell.angle_gamma   90.00
#
_symmetry.space_group_name_H-M   'P 1'
#
loop_
_entity.id
_entity.type
_entity.pdbx_description
1 polymer ?
#
loop_
_entity_poly.entity_id
_entity_poly.type
_entity_poly.pdbx_seq_one_letter_code
_entity_poly.pdbx_strand_id
1 'polypeptide(L)'
;MTEPITPDLAYHLKTTSDPNLSPDGSSLAYTLGWVDAETVSNRSQIIVLDLENRSKKELTQGAKDSAPKISSDGLRTAFLRSVDGSPAQVWIIGMEGGMEGNEPKKVTDLPKGVIDYGWSPDGKSLAVCADVDPEEADASVGTEGVPQVTVVQRVRYRYDTLGWRGDAHFHLFVVNLDSDETRQLTDGDWDDMAPVWSPDGSQIAFISGRRDDRDFLALSEVYTVPAEGGEPKLVSEGLLSVGALTWSPDGRQLAVVGSDAPEGMV
;
A
#
# COMPACT_ATOMS: atom_id res chain seq x y z
N MET A 1 -7.86 -30.95 30.88
CA MET A 1 -8.94 -31.13 29.89
C MET A 1 -8.75 -30.03 28.85
N THR A 2 -8.49 -30.39 27.62
CA THR A 2 -8.42 -29.40 26.51
C THR A 2 -9.84 -29.03 26.13
N GLU A 3 -10.18 -27.76 26.19
CA GLU A 3 -11.48 -27.29 25.71
C GLU A 3 -11.62 -27.62 24.21
N PRO A 4 -12.82 -28.05 23.77
CA PRO A 4 -13.04 -28.33 22.35
C PRO A 4 -12.94 -27.03 21.55
N ILE A 5 -12.37 -27.11 20.36
CA ILE A 5 -12.35 -25.98 19.41
C ILE A 5 -13.79 -25.78 18.92
N THR A 6 -14.33 -24.60 19.18
CA THR A 6 -15.67 -24.19 18.71
C THR A 6 -15.54 -23.04 17.71
N PRO A 7 -16.54 -22.82 16.83
CA PRO A 7 -16.54 -21.68 15.90
C PRO A 7 -16.37 -20.31 16.59
N ASP A 8 -16.82 -20.19 17.84
CA ASP A 8 -16.71 -18.94 18.62
C ASP A 8 -15.27 -18.56 18.94
N LEU A 9 -14.32 -19.52 18.84
CA LEU A 9 -12.91 -19.22 19.00
C LEU A 9 -12.43 -18.14 18.03
N ALA A 10 -13.02 -18.05 16.83
CA ALA A 10 -12.69 -17.02 15.84
C ALA A 10 -12.82 -15.60 16.38
N TYR A 11 -13.79 -15.33 17.26
CA TYR A 11 -14.00 -14.01 17.88
C TYR A 11 -12.97 -13.69 18.97
N HIS A 12 -12.24 -14.67 19.46
CA HIS A 12 -11.21 -14.50 20.48
C HIS A 12 -9.80 -14.41 19.91
N LEU A 13 -9.65 -14.73 18.61
CA LEU A 13 -8.35 -14.65 17.95
C LEU A 13 -8.02 -13.21 17.56
N LYS A 14 -6.79 -12.83 17.85
CA LYS A 14 -6.22 -11.58 17.37
C LYS A 14 -5.02 -11.90 16.48
N THR A 15 -4.91 -11.18 15.37
CA THR A 15 -3.81 -11.31 14.41
C THR A 15 -2.96 -10.06 14.42
N THR A 16 -1.66 -10.22 14.21
CA THR A 16 -0.73 -9.08 14.03
C THR A 16 -0.13 -9.14 12.64
N SER A 17 -0.06 -7.99 11.97
CA SER A 17 0.53 -7.85 10.64
C SER A 17 1.26 -6.51 10.50
N ASP A 18 1.92 -6.30 9.38
CA ASP A 18 2.51 -5.05 8.93
C ASP A 18 3.47 -4.40 9.97
N PRO A 19 4.46 -5.14 10.52
CA PRO A 19 5.37 -4.56 11.48
C PRO A 19 6.26 -3.50 10.82
N ASN A 20 6.39 -2.32 11.46
CA ASN A 20 7.25 -1.23 11.02
C ASN A 20 8.02 -0.64 12.20
N LEU A 21 9.34 -0.69 12.11
CA LEU A 21 10.25 -0.23 13.16
C LEU A 21 10.49 1.27 13.03
N SER A 22 10.55 1.99 14.16
CA SER A 22 10.99 3.39 14.17
C SER A 22 12.43 3.52 13.70
N PRO A 23 12.84 4.67 13.13
CA PRO A 23 14.20 4.88 12.63
C PRO A 23 15.30 4.68 13.66
N ASP A 24 15.02 4.96 14.93
CA ASP A 24 15.93 4.78 16.07
C ASP A 24 15.88 3.36 16.67
N GLY A 25 14.97 2.52 16.19
CA GLY A 25 14.79 1.16 16.67
C GLY A 25 14.14 1.04 18.06
N SER A 26 13.61 2.12 18.63
CA SER A 26 13.01 2.12 19.97
C SER A 26 11.55 1.64 19.99
N SER A 27 10.83 1.78 18.88
CA SER A 27 9.41 1.51 18.80
C SER A 27 9.05 0.67 17.57
N LEU A 28 8.00 -0.16 17.72
CA LEU A 28 7.44 -0.99 16.65
C LEU A 28 5.95 -0.65 16.48
N ALA A 29 5.57 -0.11 15.33
CA ALA A 29 4.17 0.01 14.94
C ALA A 29 3.72 -1.27 14.21
N TYR A 30 2.50 -1.73 14.48
CA TYR A 30 1.93 -2.89 13.79
C TYR A 30 0.40 -2.83 13.77
N THR A 31 -0.19 -3.55 12.85
CA THR A 31 -1.63 -3.74 12.75
C THR A 31 -2.07 -4.84 13.71
N LEU A 32 -3.08 -4.57 14.54
CA LEU A 32 -3.77 -5.56 15.35
C LEU A 32 -5.18 -5.77 14.79
N GLY A 33 -5.46 -6.98 14.30
CA GLY A 33 -6.75 -7.36 13.72
C GLY A 33 -7.54 -8.32 14.60
N TRP A 34 -8.87 -8.23 14.54
CA TRP A 34 -9.80 -9.16 15.19
C TRP A 34 -11.15 -9.19 14.45
N VAL A 35 -11.98 -10.17 14.78
CA VAL A 35 -13.37 -10.21 14.34
C VAL A 35 -14.25 -9.68 15.47
N ASP A 36 -15.02 -8.64 15.18
CA ASP A 36 -16.03 -8.10 16.10
C ASP A 36 -17.23 -9.05 16.13
N ALA A 37 -17.57 -9.56 17.33
CA ALA A 37 -18.61 -10.57 17.50
C ALA A 37 -20.03 -10.02 17.32
N GLU A 38 -20.25 -8.72 17.58
CA GLU A 38 -21.57 -8.10 17.47
C GLU A 38 -21.93 -7.77 16.02
N THR A 39 -20.96 -7.24 15.28
CA THR A 39 -21.16 -6.83 13.89
C THR A 39 -20.73 -7.90 12.87
N VAL A 40 -20.11 -9.00 13.34
CA VAL A 40 -19.53 -10.07 12.51
C VAL A 40 -18.65 -9.48 11.41
N SER A 41 -17.81 -8.51 11.75
CA SER A 41 -16.97 -7.79 10.82
C SER A 41 -15.51 -7.78 11.25
N ASN A 42 -14.60 -7.77 10.27
CA ASN A 42 -13.18 -7.58 10.54
C ASN A 42 -12.91 -6.15 11.00
N ARG A 43 -12.17 -6.03 12.11
CA ARG A 43 -11.70 -4.77 12.70
C ARG A 43 -10.18 -4.79 12.77
N SER A 44 -9.59 -3.62 12.68
CA SER A 44 -8.16 -3.47 12.90
C SER A 44 -7.81 -2.07 13.38
N GLN A 45 -6.71 -2.00 14.15
CA GLN A 45 -6.17 -0.75 14.70
C GLN A 45 -4.64 -0.80 14.69
N ILE A 46 -4.01 0.36 14.81
CA ILE A 46 -2.56 0.46 14.91
C ILE A 46 -2.14 0.51 16.38
N ILE A 47 -1.21 -0.38 16.71
CA ILE A 47 -0.56 -0.45 18.01
C ILE A 47 0.89 -0.03 17.87
N VAL A 48 1.38 0.74 18.82
CA VAL A 48 2.82 1.03 18.99
C VAL A 48 3.31 0.31 20.24
N LEU A 49 4.36 -0.48 20.07
CA LEU A 49 5.07 -1.19 21.12
C LEU A 49 6.40 -0.47 21.38
N ASP A 50 6.62 0.01 22.58
CA ASP A 50 7.93 0.42 23.06
C ASP A 50 8.78 -0.83 23.31
N LEU A 51 9.93 -0.92 22.64
CA LEU A 51 10.78 -2.12 22.67
C LEU A 51 11.66 -2.21 23.92
N GLU A 52 11.89 -1.11 24.64
CA GLU A 52 12.68 -1.09 25.87
C GLU A 52 11.83 -1.58 27.07
N ASN A 53 10.70 -0.92 27.33
CA ASN A 53 9.85 -1.22 28.47
C ASN A 53 8.69 -2.17 28.17
N ARG A 54 8.49 -2.54 26.89
CA ARG A 54 7.44 -3.42 26.37
C ARG A 54 6.00 -2.89 26.61
N SER A 55 5.85 -1.61 26.82
CA SER A 55 4.54 -1.00 26.92
C SER A 55 3.89 -0.90 25.54
N LYS A 56 2.56 -1.04 25.50
CA LYS A 56 1.76 -0.94 24.28
C LYS A 56 0.85 0.28 24.38
N LYS A 57 0.79 1.03 23.27
CA LYS A 57 -0.11 2.17 23.10
C LYS A 57 -1.00 1.90 21.90
N GLU A 58 -2.31 2.02 22.07
CA GLU A 58 -3.25 2.09 20.96
C GLU A 58 -3.11 3.44 20.29
N LEU A 59 -2.54 3.46 19.08
CA LEU A 59 -2.30 4.69 18.35
C LEU A 59 -3.57 5.18 17.65
N THR A 60 -4.37 4.25 17.14
CA THR A 60 -5.64 4.56 16.46
C THR A 60 -6.79 3.77 17.04
N GLN A 61 -8.02 4.29 16.85
CA GLN A 61 -9.27 3.64 17.26
C GLN A 61 -10.22 3.49 16.06
N GLY A 62 -9.69 3.46 14.84
CA GLY A 62 -10.47 3.25 13.63
C GLY A 62 -11.01 1.84 13.50
N ALA A 63 -11.98 1.68 12.61
CA ALA A 63 -12.61 0.37 12.39
C ALA A 63 -11.76 -0.56 11.49
N LYS A 64 -10.95 0.01 10.59
CA LYS A 64 -10.14 -0.72 9.62
C LYS A 64 -8.87 0.09 9.30
N ASP A 65 -7.95 0.10 10.25
CA ASP A 65 -6.62 0.72 10.10
C ASP A 65 -5.57 -0.36 9.88
N SER A 66 -4.65 -0.17 8.92
CA SER A 66 -3.65 -1.16 8.53
C SER A 66 -2.37 -0.52 7.98
N ALA A 67 -1.35 -1.33 7.77
CA ALA A 67 -0.11 -0.96 7.11
C ALA A 67 0.56 0.30 7.70
N PRO A 68 0.83 0.39 9.01
CA PRO A 68 1.48 1.56 9.59
C PRO A 68 2.91 1.70 9.08
N LYS A 69 3.32 2.94 8.75
CA LYS A 69 4.71 3.28 8.42
C LYS A 69 5.12 4.54 9.18
N ILE A 70 6.12 4.43 10.03
CA ILE A 70 6.65 5.54 10.81
C ILE A 70 7.50 6.43 9.90
N SER A 71 7.36 7.74 10.02
CA SER A 71 8.15 8.71 9.26
C SER A 71 9.63 8.67 9.64
N SER A 72 10.50 9.16 8.74
CA SER A 72 11.94 9.16 8.93
C SER A 72 12.44 9.96 10.16
N ASP A 73 11.63 10.93 10.62
CA ASP A 73 11.89 11.70 11.86
C ASP A 73 11.37 11.00 13.13
N GLY A 74 10.63 9.90 12.99
CA GLY A 74 10.04 9.16 14.11
C GLY A 74 8.82 9.84 14.76
N LEU A 75 8.38 10.99 14.25
CA LEU A 75 7.36 11.82 14.92
C LEU A 75 5.93 11.52 14.46
N ARG A 76 5.76 10.92 13.29
CA ARG A 76 4.46 10.64 12.66
C ARG A 76 4.36 9.20 12.20
N THR A 77 3.14 8.70 12.17
CA THR A 77 2.82 7.40 11.54
C THR A 77 1.77 7.63 10.47
N ALA A 78 2.06 7.21 9.24
CA ALA A 78 1.06 7.06 8.21
C ALA A 78 0.45 5.65 8.31
N PHE A 79 -0.79 5.50 7.86
CA PHE A 79 -1.51 4.22 7.84
C PHE A 79 -2.65 4.27 6.83
N LEU A 80 -3.09 3.11 6.38
CA LEU A 80 -4.26 2.98 5.53
C LEU A 80 -5.51 2.88 6.39
N ARG A 81 -6.57 3.64 6.04
CA ARG A 81 -7.88 3.59 6.69
C ARG A 81 -9.00 3.53 5.66
N SER A 82 -9.89 2.57 5.81
CA SER A 82 -11.17 2.50 5.12
C SER A 82 -12.28 2.96 6.06
N VAL A 83 -13.10 3.90 5.61
CA VAL A 83 -14.24 4.44 6.36
C VAL A 83 -15.52 4.02 5.64
N ASP A 84 -16.45 3.42 6.37
CA ASP A 84 -17.79 3.02 5.89
C ASP A 84 -17.79 2.21 4.58
N GLY A 85 -16.77 1.37 4.39
CA GLY A 85 -16.63 0.56 3.19
C GLY A 85 -16.04 1.28 1.98
N SER A 86 -15.68 2.56 2.11
CA SER A 86 -14.96 3.30 1.08
C SER A 86 -13.55 2.74 0.85
N PRO A 87 -12.98 2.94 -0.34
CA PRO A 87 -11.59 2.58 -0.61
C PRO A 87 -10.62 3.18 0.41
N ALA A 88 -9.61 2.41 0.80
CA ALA A 88 -8.63 2.84 1.79
C ALA A 88 -7.85 4.07 1.32
N GLN A 89 -7.63 5.02 2.21
CA GLN A 89 -6.82 6.21 1.97
C GLN A 89 -5.67 6.27 2.97
N VAL A 90 -4.63 7.04 2.68
CA VAL A 90 -3.56 7.30 3.64
C VAL A 90 -4.01 8.36 4.63
N TRP A 91 -3.79 8.07 5.90
CA TRP A 91 -3.99 8.97 7.02
C TRP A 91 -2.69 9.09 7.80
N ILE A 92 -2.48 10.23 8.46
CA ILE A 92 -1.30 10.50 9.27
C ILE A 92 -1.73 10.90 10.68
N ILE A 93 -1.01 10.38 11.68
CA ILE A 93 -1.17 10.72 13.11
C ILE A 93 0.20 10.95 13.76
N GLY A 94 0.27 11.79 14.79
CA GLY A 94 1.47 11.98 15.59
C GLY A 94 1.74 10.79 16.52
N MET A 95 3.01 10.43 16.72
CA MET A 95 3.44 9.34 17.61
C MET A 95 3.26 9.68 19.09
N GLU A 96 3.65 10.89 19.48
CA GLU A 96 3.47 11.41 20.83
C GLU A 96 2.55 12.63 20.74
N GLY A 97 1.34 12.62 21.20
CA GLY A 97 0.43 13.75 21.47
C GLY A 97 0.80 15.21 21.09
N GLY A 98 1.73 15.40 20.19
CA GLY A 98 2.37 16.66 19.85
C GLY A 98 1.75 17.43 18.68
N MET A 99 0.69 16.91 18.07
CA MET A 99 -0.20 17.73 17.25
C MET A 99 -1.40 18.15 18.09
N GLU A 100 -1.78 19.42 18.00
CA GLU A 100 -3.02 19.90 18.61
C GLU A 100 -4.19 19.03 18.11
N GLY A 101 -4.75 18.22 19.02
CA GLY A 101 -5.76 17.22 18.71
C GLY A 101 -5.12 15.99 18.02
N ASN A 102 -4.88 14.94 18.78
CA ASN A 102 -4.33 13.65 18.37
C ASN A 102 -5.26 12.89 17.38
N GLU A 103 -5.90 13.61 16.47
CA GLU A 103 -6.80 13.06 15.46
C GLU A 103 -6.08 12.79 14.16
N PRO A 104 -6.29 11.62 13.56
CA PRO A 104 -5.71 11.31 12.26
C PRO A 104 -6.17 12.28 11.17
N LYS A 105 -5.23 12.81 10.36
CA LYS A 105 -5.52 13.62 9.18
C LYS A 105 -5.49 12.74 7.92
N LYS A 106 -6.55 12.76 7.10
CA LYS A 106 -6.56 12.17 5.75
C LYS A 106 -5.66 12.99 4.83
N VAL A 107 -4.77 12.32 4.09
CA VAL A 107 -3.80 12.99 3.20
C VAL A 107 -3.90 12.55 1.73
N THR A 108 -4.76 11.59 1.42
CA THR A 108 -5.06 11.19 0.03
C THR A 108 -6.57 11.15 -0.19
N ASP A 109 -6.98 11.38 -1.44
CA ASP A 109 -8.39 11.27 -1.88
C ASP A 109 -8.44 10.73 -3.30
N LEU A 110 -7.90 9.51 -3.48
CA LEU A 110 -7.86 8.83 -4.76
C LEU A 110 -9.12 7.98 -4.94
N PRO A 111 -9.78 8.02 -6.12
CA PRO A 111 -11.10 7.41 -6.33
C PRO A 111 -11.17 5.92 -5.98
N LYS A 112 -10.17 5.14 -6.37
CA LYS A 112 -10.05 3.71 -6.06
C LYS A 112 -9.26 3.43 -4.78
N GLY A 113 -8.84 4.48 -4.05
CA GLY A 113 -8.05 4.37 -2.83
C GLY A 113 -6.57 4.10 -3.08
N VAL A 114 -5.87 3.79 -2.00
CA VAL A 114 -4.44 3.50 -1.98
C VAL A 114 -4.23 2.06 -1.53
N ILE A 115 -3.36 1.31 -2.21
CA ILE A 115 -3.01 -0.07 -1.88
C ILE A 115 -1.67 -0.20 -1.16
N ASP A 116 -0.72 0.70 -1.44
CA ASP A 116 0.59 0.77 -0.80
C ASP A 116 1.15 2.19 -0.85
N TYR A 117 2.10 2.50 0.03
CA TYR A 117 2.72 3.82 0.07
C TYR A 117 4.08 3.77 0.78
N GLY A 118 4.88 4.83 0.63
CA GLY A 118 6.17 4.98 1.32
C GLY A 118 6.49 6.44 1.60
N TRP A 119 7.10 6.72 2.76
CA TRP A 119 7.59 8.04 3.12
C TRP A 119 8.81 8.45 2.29
N SER A 120 8.86 9.72 1.88
CA SER A 120 10.11 10.33 1.44
C SER A 120 11.11 10.43 2.61
N PRO A 121 12.41 10.41 2.34
CA PRO A 121 13.43 10.48 3.40
C PRO A 121 13.34 11.73 4.28
N ASP A 122 12.87 12.85 3.72
CA ASP A 122 12.67 14.11 4.44
C ASP A 122 11.31 14.20 5.17
N GLY A 123 10.45 13.20 5.02
CA GLY A 123 9.13 13.12 5.63
C GLY A 123 8.11 14.14 5.11
N LYS A 124 8.37 14.80 3.98
CA LYS A 124 7.46 15.83 3.42
C LYS A 124 6.55 15.33 2.32
N SER A 125 6.83 14.14 1.80
CA SER A 125 6.04 13.53 0.73
C SER A 125 5.79 12.05 0.98
N LEU A 126 4.77 11.53 0.29
CA LEU A 126 4.50 10.10 0.18
C LEU A 126 4.54 9.70 -1.29
N ALA A 127 5.19 8.58 -1.61
CA ALA A 127 4.90 7.85 -2.83
C ALA A 127 3.75 6.90 -2.52
N VAL A 128 2.70 6.93 -3.32
CA VAL A 128 1.52 6.08 -3.13
C VAL A 128 1.23 5.29 -4.40
N CYS A 129 0.72 4.09 -4.23
CA CYS A 129 0.25 3.22 -5.30
C CYS A 129 -1.27 3.13 -5.25
N ALA A 130 -1.92 3.45 -6.37
CA ALA A 130 -3.37 3.47 -6.48
C ALA A 130 -3.84 2.93 -7.83
N ASP A 131 -5.03 2.37 -7.84
CA ASP A 131 -5.68 1.89 -9.06
C ASP A 131 -6.23 3.08 -9.89
N VAL A 132 -5.91 3.10 -11.17
CA VAL A 132 -6.36 4.11 -12.13
C VAL A 132 -7.15 3.40 -13.23
N ASP A 133 -8.40 3.79 -13.37
CA ASP A 133 -9.30 3.27 -14.40
C ASP A 133 -9.49 4.33 -15.48
N PRO A 134 -9.00 4.12 -16.70
CA PRO A 134 -9.14 5.11 -17.77
C PRO A 134 -10.60 5.30 -18.19
N GLU A 135 -11.47 4.30 -17.99
CA GLU A 135 -12.89 4.39 -18.32
C GLU A 135 -13.71 5.14 -17.26
N GLU A 136 -13.23 5.25 -16.02
CA GLU A 136 -13.93 5.96 -14.95
C GLU A 136 -14.01 7.48 -15.20
N ALA A 137 -13.08 8.02 -15.99
CA ALA A 137 -13.13 9.42 -16.45
C ALA A 137 -14.31 9.68 -17.39
N ASP A 138 -14.86 8.64 -18.04
CA ASP A 138 -15.95 8.71 -19.00
C ASP A 138 -17.30 8.19 -18.42
N ALA A 139 -17.28 7.66 -17.19
CA ALA A 139 -18.46 7.04 -16.53
C ALA A 139 -19.55 8.05 -16.09
N SER A 140 -19.50 9.30 -16.56
CA SER A 140 -20.54 10.31 -16.34
C SER A 140 -21.88 10.01 -17.06
N VAL A 141 -21.98 8.89 -17.80
CA VAL A 141 -23.21 8.42 -18.44
C VAL A 141 -23.72 7.16 -17.74
N GLY A 142 -24.04 7.29 -16.45
CA GLY A 142 -24.73 6.22 -15.72
C GLY A 142 -26.17 6.08 -16.19
N THR A 143 -26.47 4.98 -16.85
CA THR A 143 -27.84 4.50 -17.04
C THR A 143 -28.21 3.68 -15.79
N GLU A 144 -28.71 4.35 -14.78
CA GLU A 144 -29.20 3.72 -13.55
C GLU A 144 -30.28 2.67 -13.93
N GLY A 145 -30.07 1.41 -13.59
CA GLY A 145 -31.03 0.32 -13.82
C GLY A 145 -30.89 -0.45 -15.13
N VAL A 146 -29.92 -0.14 -16.01
CA VAL A 146 -29.65 -0.94 -17.22
C VAL A 146 -28.50 -1.92 -16.93
N PRO A 147 -28.64 -3.22 -17.22
CA PRO A 147 -27.55 -4.18 -17.11
C PRO A 147 -26.35 -3.75 -17.97
N GLN A 148 -25.20 -3.53 -17.34
CA GLN A 148 -23.98 -3.22 -18.06
C GLN A 148 -23.44 -4.47 -18.76
N VAL A 149 -23.11 -4.33 -20.04
CA VAL A 149 -22.41 -5.37 -20.79
C VAL A 149 -20.92 -5.12 -20.65
N THR A 150 -20.22 -6.05 -20.01
CA THR A 150 -18.77 -5.98 -19.89
C THR A 150 -18.12 -6.69 -21.08
N VAL A 151 -17.31 -5.97 -21.84
CA VAL A 151 -16.51 -6.53 -22.94
C VAL A 151 -15.13 -6.84 -22.41
N VAL A 152 -14.72 -8.11 -22.50
CA VAL A 152 -13.40 -8.58 -22.06
C VAL A 152 -12.50 -8.70 -23.28
N GLN A 153 -11.42 -7.93 -23.30
CA GLN A 153 -10.43 -7.95 -24.37
C GLN A 153 -9.08 -8.54 -23.95
N ARG A 154 -8.89 -8.80 -22.63
CA ARG A 154 -7.66 -9.30 -22.03
C ARG A 154 -7.87 -10.61 -21.30
N VAL A 155 -6.81 -11.41 -21.19
CA VAL A 155 -6.83 -12.67 -20.41
C VAL A 155 -6.94 -12.35 -18.90
N ARG A 156 -6.30 -11.30 -18.42
CA ARG A 156 -6.31 -10.87 -17.02
C ARG A 156 -7.29 -9.74 -16.77
N TYR A 157 -8.56 -10.07 -16.74
CA TYR A 157 -9.64 -9.10 -16.53
C TYR A 157 -10.27 -9.15 -15.15
N ARG A 158 -9.97 -10.20 -14.36
CA ARG A 158 -10.55 -10.42 -13.04
C ARG A 158 -9.53 -11.06 -12.09
N TYR A 159 -9.50 -10.56 -10.86
CA TYR A 159 -8.64 -11.06 -9.79
C TYR A 159 -9.50 -11.41 -8.57
N ASP A 160 -9.14 -12.48 -7.83
CA ASP A 160 -9.92 -12.99 -6.71
C ASP A 160 -10.22 -11.95 -5.63
N THR A 161 -9.25 -11.08 -5.33
CA THR A 161 -9.38 -10.07 -4.27
C THR A 161 -9.83 -8.70 -4.77
N LEU A 162 -9.57 -8.38 -6.03
CA LEU A 162 -9.83 -7.07 -6.63
C LEU A 162 -11.11 -7.04 -7.50
N GLY A 163 -11.65 -8.23 -7.86
CA GLY A 163 -12.80 -8.34 -8.74
C GLY A 163 -12.48 -8.01 -10.19
N TRP A 164 -13.41 -7.36 -10.87
CA TRP A 164 -13.23 -6.87 -12.24
C TRP A 164 -12.32 -5.64 -12.22
N ARG A 165 -11.31 -5.63 -13.09
CA ARG A 165 -10.40 -4.48 -13.24
C ARG A 165 -10.50 -3.83 -14.62
N GLY A 166 -11.03 -4.54 -15.64
CA GLY A 166 -11.07 -4.00 -17.01
C GLY A 166 -9.68 -3.59 -17.47
N ASP A 167 -9.53 -2.34 -17.87
CA ASP A 167 -8.27 -1.71 -18.25
C ASP A 167 -7.65 -0.86 -17.11
N ALA A 168 -8.11 -1.06 -15.86
CA ALA A 168 -7.55 -0.39 -14.69
C ALA A 168 -6.18 -0.96 -14.33
N HIS A 169 -5.23 -0.07 -14.02
CA HIS A 169 -3.87 -0.41 -13.64
C HIS A 169 -3.43 0.34 -12.38
N PHE A 170 -2.53 -0.29 -11.62
CA PHE A 170 -1.88 0.36 -10.49
C PHE A 170 -0.81 1.32 -11.00
N HIS A 171 -0.89 2.58 -10.56
CA HIS A 171 0.10 3.59 -10.87
C HIS A 171 0.62 4.30 -9.63
N LEU A 172 1.78 4.91 -9.76
CA LEU A 172 2.44 5.63 -8.69
C LEU A 172 2.07 7.11 -8.73
N PHE A 173 1.89 7.68 -7.54
CA PHE A 173 1.67 9.10 -7.32
C PHE A 173 2.65 9.60 -6.26
N VAL A 174 2.97 10.89 -6.32
CA VAL A 174 3.63 11.61 -5.23
C VAL A 174 2.63 12.58 -4.62
N VAL A 175 2.47 12.49 -3.31
CA VAL A 175 1.64 13.38 -2.50
C VAL A 175 2.56 14.26 -1.67
N ASN A 176 2.52 15.57 -1.90
CA ASN A 176 3.25 16.55 -1.11
C ASN A 176 2.39 16.97 0.10
N LEU A 177 2.91 16.78 1.31
CA LEU A 177 2.17 17.01 2.54
C LEU A 177 2.13 18.48 2.99
N ASP A 178 3.01 19.32 2.42
CA ASP A 178 3.05 20.76 2.72
C ASP A 178 2.08 21.55 1.82
N SER A 179 1.96 21.15 0.54
CA SER A 179 1.09 21.82 -0.43
C SER A 179 -0.25 21.11 -0.68
N ASP A 180 -0.45 19.92 -0.12
CA ASP A 180 -1.56 18.99 -0.39
C ASP A 180 -1.70 18.64 -1.91
N GLU A 181 -0.63 18.83 -2.70
CA GLU A 181 -0.61 18.49 -4.13
C GLU A 181 -0.40 16.98 -4.32
N THR A 182 -1.23 16.39 -5.18
CA THR A 182 -1.07 14.99 -5.62
C THR A 182 -0.75 14.96 -7.11
N ARG A 183 0.36 14.33 -7.48
CA ARG A 183 0.82 14.21 -8.87
C ARG A 183 1.04 12.76 -9.24
N GLN A 184 0.42 12.32 -10.34
CA GLN A 184 0.67 11.02 -10.93
C GLN A 184 2.11 10.96 -11.49
N LEU A 185 2.82 9.89 -11.18
CA LEU A 185 4.23 9.71 -11.55
C LEU A 185 4.41 8.74 -12.70
N THR A 186 3.58 7.70 -12.75
CA THR A 186 3.63 6.67 -13.79
C THR A 186 2.27 6.47 -14.44
N ASP A 187 2.28 5.99 -15.68
CA ASP A 187 1.10 5.68 -16.48
C ASP A 187 1.38 4.47 -17.41
N GLY A 188 0.39 4.07 -18.18
CA GLY A 188 0.51 3.04 -19.20
C GLY A 188 -0.29 1.79 -18.90
N ASP A 189 -0.08 0.76 -19.72
CA ASP A 189 -0.87 -0.46 -19.77
C ASP A 189 -0.22 -1.59 -18.95
N TRP A 190 0.14 -1.29 -17.71
CA TRP A 190 0.82 -2.18 -16.76
C TRP A 190 0.63 -1.71 -15.32
N ASP A 191 0.79 -2.66 -14.39
CA ASP A 191 0.77 -2.35 -12.97
C ASP A 191 2.15 -1.92 -12.49
N ASP A 192 2.22 -0.77 -11.80
CA ASP A 192 3.39 -0.23 -11.10
C ASP A 192 3.11 -0.25 -9.59
N MET A 193 3.87 -1.04 -8.82
CA MET A 193 3.57 -1.34 -7.42
C MET A 193 4.78 -1.21 -6.50
N ALA A 194 4.55 -1.25 -5.19
CA ALA A 194 5.57 -1.28 -4.14
C ALA A 194 6.60 -0.13 -4.24
N PRO A 195 6.18 1.14 -4.19
CA PRO A 195 7.07 2.29 -4.30
C PRO A 195 8.00 2.41 -3.08
N VAL A 196 9.31 2.55 -3.34
CA VAL A 196 10.33 2.77 -2.31
C VAL A 196 11.24 3.93 -2.70
N TRP A 197 11.28 4.97 -1.88
CA TRP A 197 12.15 6.13 -2.07
C TRP A 197 13.63 5.77 -1.92
N SER A 198 14.48 6.34 -2.78
CA SER A 198 15.92 6.34 -2.57
C SER A 198 16.28 7.16 -1.32
N PRO A 199 17.37 6.83 -0.59
CA PRO A 199 17.76 7.54 0.63
C PRO A 199 18.02 9.04 0.45
N ASP A 200 18.38 9.48 -0.75
CA ASP A 200 18.57 10.89 -1.10
C ASP A 200 17.28 11.59 -1.57
N GLY A 201 16.18 10.85 -1.71
CA GLY A 201 14.88 11.38 -2.15
C GLY A 201 14.79 11.71 -3.64
N SER A 202 15.82 11.40 -4.44
CA SER A 202 15.85 11.77 -5.86
C SER A 202 15.08 10.83 -6.77
N GLN A 203 14.89 9.56 -6.34
CA GLN A 203 14.26 8.51 -7.14
C GLN A 203 13.28 7.68 -6.31
N ILE A 204 12.37 7.02 -7.02
CA ILE A 204 11.48 6.00 -6.48
C ILE A 204 11.72 4.71 -7.26
N ALA A 205 12.11 3.63 -6.54
CA ALA A 205 12.14 2.28 -7.09
C ALA A 205 10.78 1.63 -6.94
N PHE A 206 10.41 0.78 -7.89
CA PHE A 206 9.12 0.11 -7.90
C PHE A 206 9.16 -1.19 -8.71
N ILE A 207 8.11 -1.98 -8.57
CA ILE A 207 7.93 -3.26 -9.28
C ILE A 207 6.94 -3.05 -10.40
N SER A 208 7.27 -3.52 -11.62
CA SER A 208 6.40 -3.40 -12.78
C SER A 208 6.56 -4.56 -13.77
N GLY A 209 5.47 -4.95 -14.42
CA GLY A 209 5.45 -5.94 -15.48
C GLY A 209 5.22 -5.30 -16.86
N ARG A 210 6.24 -4.66 -17.43
CA ARG A 210 6.15 -3.87 -18.68
C ARG A 210 6.45 -4.64 -19.96
N ARG A 211 6.41 -5.97 -19.90
CA ARG A 211 6.73 -6.83 -21.06
C ARG A 211 5.51 -6.98 -21.98
N ASP A 212 5.75 -7.27 -23.23
CA ASP A 212 4.69 -7.51 -24.23
C ASP A 212 3.82 -8.74 -23.91
N ASP A 213 4.40 -9.75 -23.22
CA ASP A 213 3.74 -10.99 -22.83
C ASP A 213 3.11 -10.95 -21.42
N ARG A 214 2.99 -9.76 -20.81
CA ARG A 214 2.51 -9.53 -19.42
C ARG A 214 1.12 -10.12 -19.11
N ASP A 215 0.25 -10.22 -20.13
CA ASP A 215 -1.08 -10.80 -19.93
C ASP A 215 -1.05 -12.35 -19.78
N PHE A 216 0.01 -12.98 -20.25
CA PHE A 216 0.19 -14.44 -20.22
C PHE A 216 1.13 -14.88 -19.09
N LEU A 217 2.13 -14.08 -18.79
CA LEU A 217 3.15 -14.38 -17.79
C LEU A 217 3.12 -13.34 -16.68
N ALA A 218 3.02 -13.79 -15.42
CA ALA A 218 3.11 -12.92 -14.24
C ALA A 218 4.57 -12.55 -13.97
N LEU A 219 5.18 -11.83 -14.89
CA LEU A 219 6.55 -11.38 -14.76
C LEU A 219 6.59 -9.97 -14.20
N SER A 220 7.53 -9.72 -13.30
CA SER A 220 7.75 -8.40 -12.72
C SER A 220 9.24 -8.13 -12.56
N GLU A 221 9.62 -6.89 -12.81
CA GLU A 221 10.98 -6.40 -12.81
C GLU A 221 11.06 -5.14 -11.95
N VAL A 222 12.27 -4.73 -11.60
CA VAL A 222 12.50 -3.50 -10.83
C VAL A 222 12.79 -2.34 -11.78
N TYR A 223 12.07 -1.26 -11.59
CA TYR A 223 12.26 0.01 -12.27
C TYR A 223 12.58 1.12 -11.27
N THR A 224 13.19 2.18 -11.75
CA THR A 224 13.33 3.45 -11.03
C THR A 224 12.76 4.58 -11.86
N VAL A 225 12.20 5.60 -11.20
CA VAL A 225 11.73 6.84 -11.83
C VAL A 225 12.21 8.02 -10.99
N PRO A 226 12.60 9.17 -11.62
CA PRO A 226 12.90 10.37 -10.84
C PRO A 226 11.69 10.80 -10.01
N ALA A 227 11.91 11.23 -8.78
CA ALA A 227 10.82 11.68 -7.90
C ALA A 227 10.03 12.87 -8.46
N GLU A 228 10.70 13.70 -9.27
CA GLU A 228 10.08 14.84 -9.99
C GLU A 228 9.35 14.43 -11.28
N GLY A 229 9.36 13.17 -11.64
CA GLY A 229 8.79 12.64 -12.88
C GLY A 229 9.81 12.42 -13.99
N GLY A 230 9.41 11.70 -15.01
CA GLY A 230 10.24 11.35 -16.16
C GLY A 230 10.08 9.89 -16.54
N GLU A 231 10.90 9.43 -17.49
CA GLU A 231 10.82 8.07 -18.01
C GLU A 231 11.35 7.04 -17.00
N PRO A 232 10.58 6.01 -16.66
CA PRO A 232 11.05 4.90 -15.83
C PRO A 232 12.17 4.13 -16.50
N LYS A 233 13.16 3.72 -15.70
CA LYS A 233 14.33 2.95 -16.16
C LYS A 233 14.33 1.56 -15.52
N LEU A 234 14.50 0.52 -16.35
CA LEU A 234 14.72 -0.85 -15.90
C LEU A 234 16.07 -0.93 -15.16
N VAL A 235 16.06 -1.54 -13.97
CA VAL A 235 17.22 -1.73 -13.10
C VAL A 235 17.62 -3.19 -12.98
N SER A 236 16.65 -4.10 -12.94
CA SER A 236 16.91 -5.55 -12.85
C SER A 236 17.03 -6.16 -14.25
N GLU A 237 18.04 -7.03 -14.42
CA GLU A 237 18.14 -7.89 -15.58
C GLU A 237 18.04 -9.35 -15.13
N GLY A 238 17.20 -10.15 -15.80
CA GLY A 238 17.09 -11.59 -15.57
C GLY A 238 16.25 -12.00 -14.34
N LEU A 239 15.64 -11.08 -13.62
CA LEU A 239 14.60 -11.41 -12.65
C LEU A 239 13.27 -11.57 -13.38
N LEU A 240 12.51 -12.59 -13.02
CA LEU A 240 11.23 -12.90 -13.64
C LEU A 240 10.03 -12.70 -12.70
N SER A 241 10.27 -12.64 -11.40
CA SER A 241 9.24 -12.36 -10.39
C SER A 241 9.88 -11.61 -9.23
N VAL A 242 9.34 -10.45 -8.88
CA VAL A 242 9.82 -9.60 -7.79
C VAL A 242 8.68 -9.39 -6.81
N GLY A 243 8.88 -9.78 -5.54
CA GLY A 243 7.87 -9.65 -4.48
C GLY A 243 8.12 -8.49 -3.53
N ALA A 244 9.36 -8.10 -3.31
CA ALA A 244 9.72 -6.98 -2.44
C ALA A 244 11.06 -6.36 -2.83
N LEU A 245 11.24 -5.09 -2.53
CA LEU A 245 12.50 -4.37 -2.76
C LEU A 245 12.77 -3.34 -1.66
N THR A 246 14.03 -3.02 -1.46
CA THR A 246 14.46 -1.92 -0.59
C THR A 246 15.83 -1.39 -1.02
N TRP A 247 16.08 -0.10 -0.77
CA TRP A 247 17.38 0.51 -1.01
C TRP A 247 18.38 0.18 0.10
N SER A 248 19.66 0.07 -0.27
CA SER A 248 20.74 0.17 0.71
C SER A 248 20.79 1.57 1.31
N PRO A 249 21.25 1.73 2.58
CA PRO A 249 21.30 3.04 3.23
C PRO A 249 22.13 4.09 2.48
N ASP A 250 23.12 3.66 1.68
CA ASP A 250 23.97 4.54 0.88
C ASP A 250 23.37 4.85 -0.53
N GLY A 251 22.19 4.31 -0.86
CA GLY A 251 21.51 4.53 -2.13
C GLY A 251 22.16 3.90 -3.36
N ARG A 252 23.16 3.02 -3.17
CA ARG A 252 23.94 2.45 -4.28
C ARG A 252 23.42 1.09 -4.75
N GLN A 253 22.65 0.42 -3.94
CA GLN A 253 22.16 -0.93 -4.20
C GLN A 253 20.67 -1.05 -3.87
N LEU A 254 20.00 -1.96 -4.56
CA LEU A 254 18.67 -2.45 -4.22
C LEU A 254 18.78 -3.90 -3.77
N ALA A 255 18.24 -4.22 -2.61
CA ALA A 255 17.98 -5.58 -2.19
C ALA A 255 16.59 -5.98 -2.68
N VAL A 256 16.50 -7.15 -3.29
CA VAL A 256 15.27 -7.63 -3.92
C VAL A 256 14.98 -9.06 -3.45
N VAL A 257 13.73 -9.33 -3.14
CA VAL A 257 13.22 -10.70 -2.97
C VAL A 257 12.50 -11.08 -4.26
N GLY A 258 13.02 -12.09 -4.94
CA GLY A 258 12.47 -12.48 -6.24
C GLY A 258 12.95 -13.86 -6.68
N SER A 259 12.49 -14.28 -7.84
CA SER A 259 12.84 -15.53 -8.50
C SER A 259 13.29 -15.27 -9.93
N ASP A 260 14.21 -16.08 -10.44
CA ASP A 260 14.60 -16.16 -11.84
C ASP A 260 13.76 -17.14 -12.66
N ALA A 261 12.78 -17.76 -12.01
CA ALA A 261 11.80 -18.64 -12.64
C ALA A 261 10.40 -17.99 -12.66
N PRO A 262 9.62 -18.10 -13.75
CA PRO A 262 8.25 -17.62 -13.79
C PRO A 262 7.41 -18.38 -12.75
N GLU A 263 6.80 -17.66 -11.82
CA GLU A 263 5.83 -18.25 -10.90
C GLU A 263 4.60 -18.72 -11.69
N GLY A 264 4.25 -20.00 -11.54
CA GLY A 264 3.01 -20.56 -12.12
C GLY A 264 3.18 -21.54 -13.26
N MET A 265 4.41 -21.95 -13.59
CA MET A 265 4.63 -23.15 -14.40
C MET A 265 4.95 -24.36 -13.50
N VAL A 266 3.94 -24.87 -12.84
CA VAL A 266 3.94 -26.23 -12.24
C VAL A 266 2.72 -26.95 -12.75
#